data_473ca4e204ff5f8750d4acb36f4fe7d4
#
_entry.id   473ca4e204ff5f8750d4acb36f4fe7d4
#
_cell.length_a   1.000
_cell.length_b   1.000
_cell.length_c   1.000
_cell.angle_alpha   90.00
_cell.angle_beta   90.00
_cell.angle_gamma   90.00
#
_symmetry.space_group_name_H-M   'P 1'
#
loop_
_entity.id
_entity.type
_entity.pdbx_description
1 polymer ?
#
loop_
_entity_poly.entity_id
_entity_poly.type
_entity_poly.pdbx_seq_one_letter_code
_entity_poly.pdbx_strand_id
1 'polypeptide(L)'
;YPTYDNAKYFGTGYLLLMDFDANHSVKVGMNNALSFDKYLEDVSTWDVITDNGPVLSFSSYNQCLHAFSNPEDLPFTSERGENEQGTGIGGDYEFIIVDAPEDASYMMLKGKKRGTYNLLTPLQEGVMFKDYLAEINEFSTLMFGNNILEPDVLHMGDAKYRFADAADGVP
;
A
#
# COMPACT_ATOMS: atom_id res chain seq x y z
N TYR A 1 2.06 -9.59 -0.40
CA TYR A 1 3.32 -9.03 0.15
C TYR A 1 4.30 -8.87 -0.99
N PRO A 2 4.82 -7.69 -1.26
CA PRO A 2 5.88 -7.56 -2.24
C PRO A 2 7.13 -8.24 -1.70
N THR A 3 7.50 -9.35 -2.30
CA THR A 3 8.84 -9.89 -2.14
C THR A 3 9.80 -9.02 -2.93
N TYR A 4 10.12 -7.86 -2.38
CA TYR A 4 11.16 -7.02 -2.93
C TYR A 4 12.48 -7.32 -2.23
N ASP A 5 13.54 -7.35 -3.01
CA ASP A 5 14.89 -7.15 -2.46
C ASP A 5 15.02 -5.82 -1.72
N ASN A 6 14.04 -4.93 -1.89
CA ASN A 6 13.93 -3.61 -1.26
C ASN A 6 12.95 -3.55 -0.07
N ALA A 7 12.31 -4.65 0.31
CA ALA A 7 11.39 -4.68 1.47
C ALA A 7 12.07 -4.19 2.77
N LYS A 8 13.38 -4.37 2.88
CA LYS A 8 14.19 -3.85 3.98
C LYS A 8 14.18 -2.31 4.11
N TYR A 9 13.72 -1.59 3.07
CA TYR A 9 13.74 -0.13 3.05
C TYR A 9 12.37 0.48 3.31
N PHE A 10 11.29 -0.20 2.92
CA PHE A 10 9.94 0.35 2.93
C PHE A 10 8.96 -0.40 3.84
N GLY A 11 9.49 -1.35 4.62
CA GLY A 11 8.66 -2.15 5.51
C GLY A 11 7.80 -3.18 4.79
N THR A 12 6.70 -3.59 5.43
CA THR A 12 5.86 -4.71 5.01
C THR A 12 4.76 -4.36 4.02
N GLY A 13 4.68 -3.12 3.55
CA GLY A 13 3.68 -2.63 2.61
C GLY A 13 2.98 -1.37 3.10
N TYR A 14 2.11 -0.84 2.25
CA TYR A 14 1.33 0.36 2.52
C TYR A 14 -0.16 0.05 2.46
N LEU A 15 -0.91 0.58 3.40
CA LEU A 15 -2.36 0.50 3.40
C LEU A 15 -2.94 1.64 2.55
N LEU A 16 -3.76 1.27 1.58
CA LEU A 16 -4.63 2.17 0.83
C LEU A 16 -6.07 1.72 0.99
N LEU A 17 -6.98 2.64 1.09
CA LEU A 17 -8.42 2.38 1.03
C LEU A 17 -8.94 2.82 -0.32
N MET A 18 -9.81 2.03 -0.93
CA MET A 18 -10.36 2.29 -2.25
C MET A 18 -11.87 2.07 -2.24
N ASP A 19 -12.59 3.01 -2.85
CA ASP A 19 -14.04 2.92 -3.07
C ASP A 19 -14.30 3.04 -4.57
N PHE A 20 -14.70 1.93 -5.18
CA PHE A 20 -14.93 1.81 -6.61
C PHE A 20 -16.39 2.05 -6.94
N ASP A 21 -16.68 3.06 -7.76
CA ASP A 21 -18.00 3.36 -8.27
C ASP A 21 -18.24 2.69 -9.63
N ALA A 22 -19.47 2.26 -9.89
CA ALA A 22 -19.87 1.64 -11.15
C ALA A 22 -19.73 2.57 -12.38
N ASN A 23 -19.59 3.88 -12.17
CA ASN A 23 -19.32 4.87 -13.22
C ASN A 23 -17.83 5.04 -13.52
N HIS A 24 -17.01 4.03 -13.18
CA HIS A 24 -15.56 4.05 -13.37
C HIS A 24 -14.82 5.15 -12.58
N SER A 25 -15.42 5.64 -11.51
CA SER A 25 -14.74 6.51 -10.54
C SER A 25 -14.18 5.69 -9.39
N VAL A 26 -13.02 6.07 -8.89
CA VAL A 26 -12.43 5.48 -7.69
C VAL A 26 -11.95 6.58 -6.75
N LYS A 27 -12.38 6.48 -5.51
CA LYS A 27 -11.83 7.28 -4.42
C LYS A 27 -10.75 6.47 -3.72
N VAL A 28 -9.58 7.06 -3.56
CA VAL A 28 -8.44 6.43 -2.87
C VAL A 28 -8.04 7.29 -1.69
N GLY A 29 -7.86 6.66 -0.53
CA GLY A 29 -7.42 7.30 0.69
C GLY A 29 -6.18 6.66 1.27
N MET A 30 -5.29 7.47 1.83
CA MET A 30 -4.10 7.02 2.56
C MET A 30 -3.75 7.92 3.74
N ASN A 31 -2.98 7.37 4.66
CA ASN A 31 -2.34 8.08 5.75
C ASN A 31 -1.04 7.35 6.12
N ASN A 32 0.04 7.69 5.46
CA ASN A 32 1.33 7.05 5.60
C ASN A 32 2.48 8.03 5.27
N ALA A 33 3.70 7.55 5.28
CA ALA A 33 4.89 8.37 5.02
C ALA A 33 4.83 9.10 3.65
N LEU A 34 4.20 8.51 2.62
CA LEU A 34 4.06 9.16 1.30
C LEU A 34 3.07 10.33 1.31
N SER A 35 2.21 10.42 2.31
CA SER A 35 1.32 11.56 2.56
C SER A 35 1.80 12.45 3.71
N PHE A 36 3.09 12.35 4.10
CA PHE A 36 3.68 13.07 5.24
C PHE A 36 2.93 12.78 6.55
N ASP A 37 2.48 11.53 6.73
CA ASP A 37 1.69 11.06 7.87
C ASP A 37 0.40 11.88 8.10
N LYS A 38 -0.19 12.34 7.00
CA LYS A 38 -1.47 13.05 6.99
C LYS A 38 -2.48 12.29 6.14
N TYR A 39 -3.72 12.37 6.55
CA TYR A 39 -4.80 11.86 5.71
C TYR A 39 -4.85 12.63 4.38
N LEU A 40 -4.78 11.86 3.31
CA LEU A 40 -4.95 12.33 1.94
C LEU A 40 -6.01 11.47 1.25
N GLU A 41 -6.89 12.11 0.49
CA GLU A 41 -7.92 11.45 -0.31
C GLU A 41 -7.95 12.10 -1.68
N ASP A 42 -8.09 11.29 -2.73
CA ASP A 42 -8.22 11.78 -4.09
C ASP A 42 -9.14 10.88 -4.91
N VAL A 43 -9.75 11.44 -5.94
CA VAL A 43 -10.69 10.76 -6.83
C VAL A 43 -10.13 10.74 -8.25
N SER A 44 -10.14 9.57 -8.85
CA SER A 44 -9.67 9.37 -10.23
C SER A 44 -10.55 8.36 -10.97
N THR A 45 -10.14 7.92 -12.13
CA THR A 45 -10.86 6.93 -12.92
C THR A 45 -10.13 5.59 -12.94
N TRP A 46 -10.92 4.53 -12.98
CA TRP A 46 -10.44 3.16 -13.15
C TRP A 46 -11.15 2.47 -14.31
N ASP A 47 -10.52 1.45 -14.85
CA ASP A 47 -11.13 0.56 -15.85
C ASP A 47 -10.49 -0.84 -15.78
N VAL A 48 -11.20 -1.83 -16.30
CA VAL A 48 -10.62 -3.16 -16.57
C VAL A 48 -10.40 -3.29 -18.06
N ILE A 49 -9.14 -3.27 -18.46
CA ILE A 49 -8.72 -3.39 -19.84
C ILE A 49 -8.20 -4.79 -20.15
N THR A 50 -8.15 -5.17 -21.41
CA THR A 50 -7.57 -6.43 -21.87
C THR A 50 -6.18 -6.17 -22.43
N ASP A 51 -5.16 -6.67 -21.72
CA ASP A 51 -3.76 -6.64 -22.16
C ASP A 51 -3.04 -7.90 -21.65
N ASN A 52 -3.03 -8.96 -22.47
CA ASN A 52 -2.59 -10.30 -22.12
C ASN A 52 -3.27 -10.89 -20.85
N GLY A 53 -4.51 -10.51 -20.62
CA GLY A 53 -5.34 -10.84 -19.48
C GLY A 53 -6.09 -9.62 -18.97
N PRO A 54 -6.89 -9.75 -17.92
CA PRO A 54 -7.60 -8.64 -17.31
C PRO A 54 -6.61 -7.77 -16.51
N VAL A 55 -6.60 -6.48 -16.79
CA VAL A 55 -5.75 -5.48 -16.12
C VAL A 55 -6.62 -4.40 -15.52
N LEU A 56 -6.53 -4.23 -14.20
CA LEU A 56 -7.09 -3.07 -13.51
C LEU A 56 -6.16 -1.87 -13.76
N SER A 57 -6.67 -0.85 -14.41
CA SER A 57 -5.93 0.35 -14.81
C SER A 57 -6.49 1.59 -14.15
N PHE A 58 -5.61 2.43 -13.62
CA PHE A 58 -5.93 3.75 -13.08
C PHE A 58 -5.40 4.80 -14.07
N SER A 59 -6.22 5.15 -15.05
CA SER A 59 -5.81 5.91 -16.24
C SER A 59 -5.70 7.43 -16.02
N SER A 60 -6.33 7.96 -14.96
CA SER A 60 -6.15 9.35 -14.56
C SER A 60 -5.32 9.50 -13.31
N TYR A 61 -4.61 10.61 -13.18
CA TYR A 61 -3.74 10.85 -12.03
C TYR A 61 -4.53 10.85 -10.72
N ASN A 62 -3.97 10.16 -9.72
CA ASN A 62 -4.48 10.09 -8.36
C ASN A 62 -3.31 10.30 -7.40
N GLN A 63 -3.39 11.31 -6.55
CA GLN A 63 -2.30 11.67 -5.65
C GLN A 63 -1.91 10.53 -4.69
N CYS A 64 -2.89 9.75 -4.24
CA CYS A 64 -2.65 8.64 -3.33
C CYS A 64 -1.97 7.47 -4.04
N LEU A 65 -2.47 7.06 -5.19
CA LEU A 65 -1.97 5.88 -5.90
C LEU A 65 -0.67 6.17 -6.65
N HIS A 66 -0.62 7.29 -7.37
CA HIS A 66 0.56 7.63 -8.18
C HIS A 66 1.75 8.12 -7.35
N ALA A 67 1.56 8.43 -6.06
CA ALA A 67 2.66 8.72 -5.13
C ALA A 67 3.73 7.61 -5.12
N PHE A 68 3.31 6.35 -5.29
CA PHE A 68 4.22 5.20 -5.31
C PHE A 68 5.08 5.10 -6.58
N SER A 69 4.66 5.74 -7.66
CA SER A 69 5.37 5.77 -8.96
C SER A 69 5.93 7.15 -9.30
N ASN A 70 5.67 8.17 -8.48
CA ASN A 70 6.14 9.51 -8.71
C ASN A 70 7.67 9.58 -8.49
N PRO A 71 8.46 10.00 -9.49
CA PRO A 71 9.92 10.08 -9.38
C PRO A 71 10.40 11.27 -8.54
N GLU A 72 9.52 12.21 -8.26
CA GLU A 72 9.82 13.46 -7.57
C GLU A 72 9.24 13.44 -6.14
N ASP A 73 9.86 14.17 -5.23
CA ASP A 73 9.31 14.54 -3.93
C ASP A 73 8.89 13.39 -2.99
N LEU A 74 9.77 12.41 -2.80
CA LEU A 74 9.59 11.50 -1.67
C LEU A 74 9.74 12.27 -0.36
N PRO A 75 8.81 12.11 0.61
CA PRO A 75 8.82 12.82 1.88
C PRO A 75 9.96 12.40 2.80
N PHE A 76 10.68 11.35 2.47
CA PHE A 76 11.88 10.90 3.15
C PHE A 76 13.08 11.10 2.23
N THR A 77 14.08 11.79 2.72
CA THR A 77 15.36 11.95 2.01
C THR A 77 15.99 10.59 1.85
N SER A 78 16.45 10.30 0.65
CA SER A 78 17.22 9.11 0.35
C SER A 78 18.65 9.21 0.94
N GLU A 79 18.78 9.41 2.25
CA GLU A 79 20.05 9.14 2.92
C GLU A 79 20.56 7.73 2.63
N ARG A 80 19.69 6.91 2.05
CA ARG A 80 19.93 5.52 1.69
C ARG A 80 20.22 5.30 0.20
N GLY A 81 20.20 6.33 -0.64
CA GLY A 81 20.54 6.23 -2.06
C GLY A 81 19.61 5.38 -2.93
N GLU A 82 18.38 5.20 -2.48
CA GLU A 82 17.49 4.15 -2.99
C GLU A 82 16.45 4.66 -3.99
N ASN A 83 16.37 5.94 -4.16
CA ASN A 83 15.50 6.55 -5.16
C ASN A 83 16.28 6.69 -6.46
N GLU A 84 16.21 5.69 -7.31
CA GLU A 84 16.68 5.86 -8.68
C GLU A 84 15.84 6.95 -9.33
N GLN A 85 16.49 7.99 -9.80
CA GLN A 85 15.83 9.11 -10.45
C GLN A 85 14.88 8.61 -11.56
N GLY A 86 13.62 9.01 -11.48
CA GLY A 86 12.60 8.64 -12.46
C GLY A 86 11.85 7.34 -12.18
N THR A 87 12.04 6.70 -11.03
CA THR A 87 11.35 5.43 -10.69
C THR A 87 10.43 5.52 -9.49
N GLY A 88 10.52 6.57 -8.68
CA GLY A 88 9.84 6.64 -7.39
C GLY A 88 10.24 5.48 -6.48
N ILE A 89 9.33 4.98 -5.68
CA ILE A 89 9.55 3.79 -4.85
C ILE A 89 9.17 2.48 -5.57
N GLY A 90 8.98 2.54 -6.89
CA GLY A 90 8.73 1.37 -7.71
C GLY A 90 7.27 0.88 -7.71
N GLY A 91 6.31 1.75 -7.42
CA GLY A 91 4.89 1.42 -7.53
C GLY A 91 4.39 1.33 -8.97
N ASP A 92 3.24 0.71 -9.13
CA ASP A 92 2.50 0.57 -10.37
C ASP A 92 1.13 1.26 -10.27
N TYR A 93 0.54 1.60 -11.39
CA TYR A 93 -0.84 2.08 -11.52
C TYR A 93 -1.67 1.25 -12.54
N GLU A 94 -1.05 0.20 -13.09
CA GLU A 94 -1.70 -0.84 -13.87
C GLU A 94 -1.36 -2.20 -13.25
N PHE A 95 -2.40 -3.00 -13.00
CA PHE A 95 -2.26 -4.24 -12.27
C PHE A 95 -2.96 -5.39 -12.99
N ILE A 96 -2.23 -6.46 -13.26
CA ILE A 96 -2.81 -7.72 -13.74
C ILE A 96 -3.64 -8.31 -12.59
N ILE A 97 -4.90 -8.64 -12.87
CA ILE A 97 -5.74 -9.39 -11.93
C ILE A 97 -5.29 -10.85 -11.97
N VAL A 98 -4.61 -11.27 -10.90
CA VAL A 98 -4.03 -12.62 -10.80
C VAL A 98 -5.07 -13.61 -10.30
N ASP A 99 -5.86 -13.19 -9.33
CA ASP A 99 -6.90 -14.01 -8.72
C ASP A 99 -8.01 -13.12 -8.17
N ALA A 100 -9.25 -13.54 -8.37
CA ALA A 100 -10.45 -12.86 -7.89
C ALA A 100 -11.57 -13.91 -7.76
N PRO A 101 -11.75 -14.51 -6.58
CA PRO A 101 -12.76 -15.54 -6.37
C PRO A 101 -14.19 -14.99 -6.48
N GLU A 102 -15.14 -15.85 -6.87
CA GLU A 102 -16.53 -15.46 -7.10
C GLU A 102 -17.24 -14.91 -5.86
N ASP A 103 -16.80 -15.30 -4.67
CA ASP A 103 -17.34 -14.82 -3.40
C ASP A 103 -16.83 -13.42 -3.02
N ALA A 104 -15.98 -12.83 -3.87
CA ALA A 104 -15.36 -11.52 -3.67
C ALA A 104 -14.65 -11.36 -2.32
N SER A 105 -14.16 -12.46 -1.74
CA SER A 105 -13.45 -12.44 -0.46
C SER A 105 -12.11 -11.68 -0.53
N TYR A 106 -11.49 -11.65 -1.70
CA TYR A 106 -10.32 -10.84 -1.99
C TYR A 106 -10.11 -10.65 -3.49
N MET A 107 -9.17 -9.79 -3.85
CA MET A 107 -8.61 -9.70 -5.20
C MET A 107 -7.09 -9.59 -5.10
N MET A 108 -6.38 -10.48 -5.78
CA MET A 108 -4.92 -10.43 -5.86
C MET A 108 -4.49 -9.75 -7.16
N LEU A 109 -3.73 -8.70 -7.02
CA LEU A 109 -3.22 -7.90 -8.13
C LEU A 109 -1.69 -8.02 -8.22
N LYS A 110 -1.17 -7.96 -9.44
CA LYS A 110 0.26 -7.88 -9.71
C LYS A 110 0.57 -6.67 -10.59
N GLY A 111 1.43 -5.81 -10.13
CA GLY A 111 1.90 -4.66 -10.88
C GLY A 111 2.49 -5.07 -12.23
N LYS A 112 2.04 -4.42 -13.28
CA LYS A 112 2.39 -4.78 -14.66
C LYS A 112 3.84 -4.48 -15.01
N LYS A 113 4.37 -3.39 -14.48
CA LYS A 113 5.73 -2.91 -14.77
C LYS A 113 6.77 -3.39 -13.75
N ARG A 114 6.42 -3.33 -12.47
CA ARG A 114 7.34 -3.61 -11.36
C ARG A 114 7.11 -4.98 -10.73
N GLY A 115 5.95 -5.59 -10.98
CA GLY A 115 5.61 -6.92 -10.48
C GLY A 115 5.25 -6.98 -9.00
N THR A 116 4.96 -5.84 -8.37
CA THR A 116 4.50 -5.77 -6.98
C THR A 116 3.16 -6.48 -6.81
N TYR A 117 3.01 -7.18 -5.71
CA TYR A 117 1.72 -7.77 -5.38
C TYR A 117 0.93 -6.86 -4.45
N ASN A 118 -0.38 -6.76 -4.71
CA ASN A 118 -1.33 -6.04 -3.88
C ASN A 118 -2.51 -6.97 -3.60
N LEU A 119 -2.90 -7.03 -2.34
CA LEU A 119 -4.09 -7.77 -1.91
C LEU A 119 -5.17 -6.77 -1.55
N LEU A 120 -6.29 -6.83 -2.28
CA LEU A 120 -7.51 -6.10 -1.95
C LEU A 120 -8.44 -7.02 -1.17
N THR A 121 -8.94 -6.54 -0.05
CA THR A 121 -9.97 -7.22 0.75
C THR A 121 -11.14 -6.29 0.94
N PRO A 122 -12.39 -6.79 0.90
CA PRO A 122 -13.56 -5.95 1.10
C PRO A 122 -13.55 -5.35 2.51
N LEU A 123 -13.95 -4.09 2.60
CA LEU A 123 -14.18 -3.39 3.84
C LEU A 123 -15.68 -3.36 4.13
N GLN A 124 -16.06 -3.19 5.38
CA GLN A 124 -17.47 -3.04 5.75
C GLN A 124 -18.06 -1.77 5.12
N GLU A 125 -19.31 -1.86 4.69
CA GLU A 125 -20.02 -0.73 4.13
C GLU A 125 -20.16 0.41 5.15
N GLY A 126 -20.03 1.65 4.67
CA GLY A 126 -20.19 2.85 5.51
C GLY A 126 -18.96 3.24 6.33
N VAL A 127 -17.84 2.55 6.18
CA VAL A 127 -16.58 2.92 6.83
C VAL A 127 -16.06 4.25 6.29
N MET A 128 -15.80 5.19 7.19
CA MET A 128 -15.17 6.47 6.83
C MET A 128 -13.66 6.27 6.76
N PHE A 129 -13.06 6.50 5.59
CA PHE A 129 -11.63 6.27 5.33
C PHE A 129 -10.71 6.95 6.34
N LYS A 130 -10.99 8.22 6.63
CA LYS A 130 -10.19 9.01 7.56
C LYS A 130 -10.14 8.40 8.94
N ASP A 131 -11.30 7.98 9.45
CA ASP A 131 -11.42 7.45 10.80
C ASP A 131 -10.77 6.06 10.90
N TYR A 132 -11.01 5.21 9.90
CA TYR A 132 -10.40 3.89 9.82
C TYR A 132 -8.88 3.95 9.76
N LEU A 133 -8.31 4.82 8.92
CA LEU A 133 -6.86 4.98 8.83
C LEU A 133 -6.26 5.57 10.12
N ALA A 134 -7.00 6.45 10.81
CA ALA A 134 -6.57 6.98 12.09
C ALA A 134 -6.53 5.89 13.18
N GLU A 135 -7.56 5.04 13.25
CA GLU A 135 -7.60 3.90 14.17
C GLU A 135 -6.48 2.89 13.92
N ILE A 136 -6.20 2.58 12.65
CA ILE A 136 -5.11 1.67 12.28
C ILE A 136 -3.75 2.25 12.69
N ASN A 137 -3.53 3.55 12.46
CA ASN A 137 -2.28 4.21 12.85
C ASN A 137 -2.11 4.27 14.37
N GLU A 138 -3.20 4.53 15.11
CA GLU A 138 -3.20 4.48 16.56
C GLU A 138 -2.88 3.06 17.06
N PHE A 139 -3.54 2.05 16.51
CA PHE A 139 -3.27 0.65 16.84
C PHE A 139 -1.83 0.26 16.53
N SER A 140 -1.32 0.63 15.36
CA SER A 140 0.07 0.40 14.99
C SER A 140 1.05 1.04 15.97
N THR A 141 0.77 2.28 16.38
CA THR A 141 1.57 3.00 17.38
C THR A 141 1.54 2.31 18.74
N LEU A 142 0.37 1.82 19.17
CA LEU A 142 0.23 1.08 20.42
C LEU A 142 0.99 -0.26 20.38
N MET A 143 0.94 -0.96 19.24
CA MET A 143 1.56 -2.29 19.10
C MET A 143 3.07 -2.21 18.94
N PHE A 144 3.56 -1.29 18.10
CA PHE A 144 4.97 -1.24 17.69
C PHE A 144 5.71 -0.03 18.28
N GLY A 145 4.99 0.90 18.89
CA GLY A 145 5.53 2.16 19.40
C GLY A 145 5.96 3.10 18.27
N ASN A 146 6.51 4.24 18.66
CA ASN A 146 7.09 5.20 17.71
C ASN A 146 8.57 4.85 17.38
N ASN A 147 8.97 3.62 17.61
CA ASN A 147 10.37 3.24 17.45
C ASN A 147 10.66 2.80 16.02
N ILE A 148 10.97 3.76 15.18
CA ILE A 148 11.41 3.55 13.79
C ILE A 148 12.68 2.67 13.72
N LEU A 149 13.44 2.57 14.82
CA LEU A 149 14.68 1.82 14.87
C LEU A 149 14.48 0.32 15.20
N GLU A 150 13.32 -0.05 15.72
CA GLU A 150 12.98 -1.44 16.06
C GLU A 150 11.56 -1.79 15.56
N PRO A 151 11.29 -1.77 14.23
CA PRO A 151 9.93 -1.95 13.69
C PRO A 151 9.37 -3.36 13.91
N ASP A 152 10.21 -4.32 14.24
CA ASP A 152 9.90 -5.74 14.46
C ASP A 152 9.73 -6.08 15.94
N VAL A 153 9.65 -5.08 16.80
CA VAL A 153 9.50 -5.29 18.25
C VAL A 153 8.11 -4.89 18.71
N LEU A 154 7.34 -5.86 19.18
CA LEU A 154 6.08 -5.64 19.86
C LEU A 154 6.36 -5.27 21.33
N HIS A 155 5.85 -4.15 21.77
CA HIS A 155 5.90 -3.71 23.16
C HIS A 155 4.58 -4.03 23.86
N MET A 156 4.63 -4.85 24.91
CA MET A 156 3.48 -5.15 25.77
C MET A 156 3.83 -4.83 27.23
N GLY A 157 3.49 -3.62 27.67
CA GLY A 157 3.94 -3.11 28.98
C GLY A 157 5.46 -3.01 28.99
N ASP A 158 6.11 -3.61 29.97
CA ASP A 158 7.57 -3.63 30.09
C ASP A 158 8.24 -4.76 29.27
N ALA A 159 7.44 -5.65 28.66
CA ALA A 159 7.94 -6.74 27.85
C ALA A 159 8.13 -6.33 26.40
N LYS A 160 9.22 -6.82 25.80
CA LYS A 160 9.53 -6.65 24.38
C LYS A 160 9.57 -8.01 23.71
N TYR A 161 8.82 -8.16 22.63
CA TYR A 161 8.78 -9.35 21.80
C TYR A 161 9.27 -8.98 20.41
N ARG A 162 10.37 -9.56 19.97
CA ARG A 162 10.85 -9.37 18.59
C ARG A 162 10.18 -10.41 17.72
N PHE A 163 9.57 -9.96 16.61
CA PHE A 163 9.18 -10.88 15.54
C PHE A 163 10.46 -11.45 14.93
N ALA A 164 10.57 -12.76 14.89
CA ALA A 164 11.64 -13.39 14.14
C ALA A 164 11.50 -12.98 12.67
N ASP A 165 12.60 -12.59 12.06
CA ASP A 165 12.65 -12.42 10.62
C ASP A 165 12.09 -13.70 9.99
N ALA A 166 10.97 -13.59 9.31
CA ALA A 166 10.45 -14.66 8.49
C ALA A 166 11.31 -14.77 7.22
N ALA A 167 12.62 -14.83 7.40
CA ALA A 167 13.58 -14.99 6.32
C ALA A 167 13.29 -16.23 5.46
N ASP A 168 12.51 -17.16 6.00
CA ASP A 168 12.15 -18.42 5.36
C ASP A 168 10.66 -18.53 5.00
N GLY A 169 9.91 -17.41 5.07
CA GLY A 169 8.62 -17.25 4.40
C GLY A 169 7.49 -18.13 4.91
N VAL A 170 7.54 -18.68 6.12
CA VAL A 170 6.44 -19.46 6.70
C VAL A 170 6.23 -19.06 8.14
N PRO A 171 4.99 -18.65 8.55
CA PRO A 171 4.61 -18.68 9.96
C PRO A 171 4.41 -20.11 10.42
#